data_8743a4c93fca585e61caeecf3fd1b2dc
#
_entry.id   8743a4c93fca585e61caeecf3fd1b2dc
#
_cell.length_a   1.000
_cell.length_b   1.000
_cell.length_c   1.000
_cell.angle_alpha   90.00
_cell.angle_beta   90.00
_cell.angle_gamma   90.00
#
_symmetry.space_group_name_H-M   'P 1'
#
loop_
_entity.id
_entity.type
_entity.pdbx_description
1 polymer ?
#
loop_
_entity_poly.entity_id
_entity_poly.type
_entity_poly.pdbx_seq_one_letter_code
_entity_poly.pdbx_strand_id
1 'polypeptide(L)'
;MTGSKWQWLLKQMTRKLWVRTSLFALLAVVTALISIVLNKFISLPPTINVSNELLNNILNILATSMLAVTTFSLNIMVSAYSAASAGVTPRATKLLMEDSTTQNALATFLGSFLFSLVGIIALGIGAYHEQAQIYLFIVTMVVIIMIILTLLRWIQHLSVLGRVSETTSNVEQALLSAIRKRGCEPWLGAFPWSHPEHKPRGSKPIVSKEIGYLQHIDMHHLDIIAKASQSTIYIERQPGSFVYLGQPLAWVCGELAEESEVTAAFTIRTERSYDQDPRFGLVVLAEIASRALSPAVNDNGTAIDVLGRSIRALSLWGELISQQPTKTRFPRLFVPSLNCQDLFDDVFLPIAHDGAAQLQVQVRLQKALLALSSMHPKLFSASATKLSEKALELALTQHFTEDEKHQLAQLSNQVTDPKTRR
;
A
#
# COMPACT_ATOMS: atom_id res chain seq x y z
N MET A 1 8.18 12.56 -3.45
CA MET A 1 8.12 13.48 -2.30
C MET A 1 8.25 12.65 -1.02
N THR A 2 9.44 12.55 -0.46
CA THR A 2 9.67 12.03 0.89
C THR A 2 9.12 13.07 1.85
N GLY A 3 7.90 12.85 2.36
CA GLY A 3 7.25 13.77 3.30
C GLY A 3 7.92 13.71 4.67
N SER A 4 7.81 14.81 5.43
CA SER A 4 8.12 14.83 6.86
C SER A 4 7.38 13.71 7.59
N LYS A 5 7.94 13.21 8.71
CA LYS A 5 7.32 12.21 9.59
C LYS A 5 5.86 12.54 9.90
N TRP A 6 5.53 13.82 10.12
CA TRP A 6 4.16 14.29 10.37
C TRP A 6 3.23 14.10 9.17
N GLN A 7 3.69 14.36 7.97
CA GLN A 7 2.90 14.14 6.75
C GLN A 7 2.65 12.64 6.52
N TRP A 8 3.63 11.81 6.81
CA TRP A 8 3.49 10.36 6.76
C TRP A 8 2.52 9.84 7.82
N LEU A 9 2.61 10.32 9.08
CA LEU A 9 1.68 9.99 10.15
C LEU A 9 0.25 10.41 9.83
N LEU A 10 0.05 11.63 9.32
CA LEU A 10 -1.26 12.11 8.87
C LEU A 10 -1.84 11.21 7.79
N LYS A 11 -1.01 10.81 6.81
CA LYS A 11 -1.43 9.88 5.77
C LYS A 11 -1.80 8.50 6.33
N GLN A 12 -1.09 8.00 7.32
CA GLN A 12 -1.47 6.77 8.01
C GLN A 12 -2.79 6.91 8.79
N MET A 13 -3.00 8.04 9.45
CA MET A 13 -4.27 8.31 10.17
C MET A 13 -5.46 8.35 9.21
N THR A 14 -5.33 9.00 8.05
CA THR A 14 -6.42 9.08 7.06
C THR A 14 -6.76 7.74 6.39
N ARG A 15 -5.91 6.72 6.52
CA ARG A 15 -6.21 5.34 6.09
C ARG A 15 -7.06 4.56 7.10
N LYS A 16 -7.26 5.08 8.32
CA LYS A 16 -8.06 4.40 9.34
C LYS A 16 -9.54 4.71 9.11
N LEU A 17 -10.37 3.65 9.08
CA LEU A 17 -11.81 3.75 8.86
C LEU A 17 -12.49 4.77 9.78
N TRP A 18 -12.19 4.71 11.10
CA TRP A 18 -12.83 5.59 12.07
C TRP A 18 -12.54 7.08 11.84
N VAL A 19 -11.35 7.43 11.34
CA VAL A 19 -11.00 8.83 11.05
C VAL A 19 -11.85 9.38 9.91
N ARG A 20 -12.01 8.61 8.83
CA ARG A 20 -12.84 9.01 7.70
C ARG A 20 -14.30 9.11 8.09
N THR A 21 -14.84 8.09 8.78
CA THR A 21 -16.24 8.10 9.21
C THR A 21 -16.53 9.24 10.17
N SER A 22 -15.64 9.53 11.14
CA SER A 22 -15.79 10.66 12.05
C SER A 22 -15.75 12.00 11.32
N LEU A 23 -14.90 12.14 10.30
CA LEU A 23 -14.80 13.38 9.52
C LEU A 23 -16.06 13.63 8.68
N PHE A 24 -16.61 12.58 8.05
CA PHE A 24 -17.88 12.67 7.32
C PHE A 24 -19.06 12.92 8.26
N ALA A 25 -19.06 12.28 9.43
CA ALA A 25 -20.07 12.51 10.46
C ALA A 25 -20.04 13.98 10.95
N LEU A 26 -18.85 14.50 11.24
CA LEU A 26 -18.68 15.90 11.62
C LEU A 26 -19.15 16.84 10.51
N LEU A 27 -18.76 16.57 9.25
CA LEU A 27 -19.18 17.34 8.10
C LEU A 27 -20.71 17.35 7.96
N ALA A 28 -21.35 16.20 8.13
CA ALA A 28 -22.79 16.06 8.07
C ALA A 28 -23.51 16.89 9.16
N VAL A 29 -23.01 16.83 10.39
CA VAL A 29 -23.55 17.63 11.51
C VAL A 29 -23.35 19.14 11.23
N VAL A 30 -22.16 19.54 10.80
CA VAL A 30 -21.86 20.94 10.45
C VAL A 30 -22.77 21.42 9.32
N THR A 31 -23.02 20.61 8.29
CA THR A 31 -23.91 20.94 7.17
C THR A 31 -25.35 21.13 7.64
N ALA A 32 -25.85 20.26 8.53
CA ALA A 32 -27.17 20.43 9.12
C ALA A 32 -27.28 21.73 9.93
N LEU A 33 -26.27 22.07 10.71
CA LEU A 33 -26.23 23.30 11.51
C LEU A 33 -26.06 24.56 10.63
N ILE A 34 -25.27 24.50 9.56
CA ILE A 34 -25.09 25.60 8.61
C ILE A 34 -26.41 25.96 7.95
N SER A 35 -27.30 25.00 7.66
CA SER A 35 -28.62 25.26 7.11
C SER A 35 -29.45 26.21 7.98
N ILE A 36 -29.25 26.19 9.32
CA ILE A 36 -29.88 27.13 10.26
C ILE A 36 -29.31 28.55 10.12
N VAL A 37 -28.00 28.64 9.90
CA VAL A 37 -27.27 29.95 9.84
C VAL A 37 -27.45 30.62 8.48
N LEU A 38 -27.55 29.86 7.39
CA LEU A 38 -27.67 30.37 6.02
C LEU A 38 -28.89 31.29 5.84
N ASN A 39 -29.94 31.03 6.61
CA ASN A 39 -31.15 31.87 6.62
C ASN A 39 -30.89 33.32 7.00
N LYS A 40 -29.78 33.64 7.68
CA LYS A 40 -29.40 35.00 8.06
C LYS A 40 -28.73 35.78 6.92
N PHE A 41 -28.21 35.08 5.91
CA PHE A 41 -27.36 35.71 4.87
C PHE A 41 -28.01 35.70 3.48
N ILE A 42 -28.93 34.80 3.20
CA ILE A 42 -29.55 34.67 1.88
C ILE A 42 -31.07 34.50 2.09
N SER A 43 -31.86 35.44 1.57
CA SER A 43 -33.33 35.33 1.52
C SER A 43 -33.75 34.76 0.16
N LEU A 44 -34.27 33.54 0.13
CA LEU A 44 -34.90 32.98 -1.08
C LEU A 44 -36.33 33.49 -1.20
N PRO A 45 -36.85 33.72 -2.44
CA PRO A 45 -38.24 34.11 -2.62
C PRO A 45 -39.21 32.99 -2.10
N PRO A 46 -40.32 33.36 -1.48
CA PRO A 46 -41.22 32.43 -0.77
C PRO A 46 -42.13 31.60 -1.73
N THR A 47 -41.58 31.14 -2.86
CA THR A 47 -42.34 30.44 -3.90
C THR A 47 -42.45 28.92 -3.67
N ILE A 48 -41.68 28.35 -2.74
CA ILE A 48 -41.75 26.90 -2.44
C ILE A 48 -42.03 26.76 -0.95
N ASN A 49 -43.20 26.23 -0.64
CA ASN A 49 -43.57 25.92 0.75
C ASN A 49 -43.29 24.43 1.02
N VAL A 50 -42.24 24.13 1.76
CA VAL A 50 -41.87 22.78 2.16
C VAL A 50 -42.46 22.53 3.55
N SER A 51 -43.38 21.58 3.69
CA SER A 51 -43.96 21.29 5.00
C SER A 51 -42.94 20.57 5.92
N ASN A 52 -42.99 20.91 7.21
CA ASN A 52 -42.22 20.22 8.27
C ASN A 52 -42.45 18.71 8.25
N GLU A 53 -43.70 18.31 7.98
CA GLU A 53 -44.06 16.89 7.95
C GLU A 53 -43.37 16.14 6.79
N LEU A 54 -43.31 16.77 5.59
CA LEU A 54 -42.63 16.19 4.45
C LEU A 54 -41.09 15.99 4.74
N LEU A 55 -40.46 17.04 5.29
CA LEU A 55 -39.04 16.96 5.65
C LEU A 55 -38.74 15.91 6.71
N ASN A 56 -39.58 15.90 7.75
CA ASN A 56 -39.42 14.93 8.84
C ASN A 56 -39.60 13.48 8.33
N ASN A 57 -40.58 13.24 7.44
CA ASN A 57 -40.76 11.93 6.83
C ASN A 57 -39.57 11.51 5.96
N ILE A 58 -39.04 12.41 5.13
CA ILE A 58 -37.85 12.11 4.30
C ILE A 58 -36.66 11.81 5.17
N LEU A 59 -36.38 12.64 6.19
CA LEU A 59 -35.22 12.43 7.08
C LEU A 59 -35.35 11.14 7.91
N ASN A 60 -36.57 10.77 8.36
CA ASN A 60 -36.82 9.50 9.04
C ASN A 60 -36.58 8.29 8.14
N ILE A 61 -37.02 8.34 6.88
CA ILE A 61 -36.76 7.29 5.89
C ILE A 61 -35.23 7.18 5.65
N LEU A 62 -34.55 8.31 5.50
CA LEU A 62 -33.09 8.30 5.33
C LEU A 62 -32.38 7.73 6.56
N ALA A 63 -32.75 8.17 7.77
CA ALA A 63 -32.13 7.67 8.99
C ALA A 63 -32.25 6.16 9.13
N THR A 64 -33.47 5.63 9.01
CA THR A 64 -33.71 4.20 9.16
C THR A 64 -33.08 3.36 8.05
N SER A 65 -33.20 3.81 6.79
CA SER A 65 -32.61 3.10 5.64
C SER A 65 -31.08 3.14 5.68
N MET A 66 -30.46 4.27 6.02
CA MET A 66 -29.00 4.38 6.06
C MET A 66 -28.39 3.59 7.21
N LEU A 67 -29.05 3.51 8.36
CA LEU A 67 -28.62 2.62 9.46
C LEU A 67 -28.65 1.15 9.02
N ALA A 68 -29.74 0.73 8.36
CA ALA A 68 -29.87 -0.63 7.85
C ALA A 68 -28.80 -0.96 6.80
N VAL A 69 -28.59 -0.06 5.82
CA VAL A 69 -27.56 -0.23 4.79
C VAL A 69 -26.15 -0.26 5.39
N THR A 70 -25.86 0.57 6.40
CA THR A 70 -24.58 0.58 7.09
C THR A 70 -24.32 -0.76 7.77
N THR A 71 -25.30 -1.27 8.53
CA THR A 71 -25.18 -2.56 9.23
C THR A 71 -25.00 -3.72 8.24
N PHE A 72 -25.77 -3.75 7.16
CA PHE A 72 -25.65 -4.74 6.10
C PHE A 72 -24.26 -4.67 5.43
N SER A 73 -23.79 -3.47 5.09
CA SER A 73 -22.48 -3.26 4.49
C SER A 73 -21.33 -3.71 5.39
N LEU A 74 -21.43 -3.45 6.71
CA LEU A 74 -20.45 -3.94 7.69
C LEU A 74 -20.41 -5.47 7.74
N ASN A 75 -21.58 -6.13 7.74
CA ASN A 75 -21.65 -7.59 7.74
C ASN A 75 -20.98 -8.21 6.49
N ILE A 76 -21.25 -7.64 5.31
CA ILE A 76 -20.61 -8.08 4.06
C ILE A 76 -19.10 -7.85 4.12
N MET A 77 -18.66 -6.69 4.62
CA MET A 77 -17.24 -6.37 4.75
C MET A 77 -16.52 -7.39 5.67
N VAL A 78 -17.11 -7.73 6.81
CA VAL A 78 -16.56 -8.74 7.73
C VAL A 78 -16.49 -10.11 7.04
N SER A 79 -17.55 -10.49 6.30
CA SER A 79 -17.56 -11.74 5.54
C SER A 79 -16.51 -11.76 4.43
N ALA A 80 -16.34 -10.66 3.70
CA ALA A 80 -15.31 -10.52 2.67
C ALA A 80 -13.88 -10.58 3.25
N TYR A 81 -13.65 -9.97 4.41
CA TYR A 81 -12.36 -10.06 5.10
C TYR A 81 -12.07 -11.48 5.57
N SER A 82 -13.07 -12.19 6.08
CA SER A 82 -12.95 -13.59 6.45
C SER A 82 -12.60 -14.47 5.24
N ALA A 83 -13.30 -14.28 4.12
CA ALA A 83 -13.05 -15.00 2.87
C ALA A 83 -11.65 -14.70 2.32
N ALA A 84 -11.24 -13.43 2.29
CA ALA A 84 -9.90 -13.02 1.87
C ALA A 84 -8.82 -13.61 2.79
N SER A 85 -9.03 -13.61 4.12
CA SER A 85 -8.08 -14.20 5.07
C SER A 85 -7.93 -15.72 4.88
N ALA A 86 -8.97 -16.39 4.42
CA ALA A 86 -8.91 -17.81 4.05
C ALA A 86 -8.21 -18.05 2.70
N GLY A 87 -8.28 -17.11 1.75
CA GLY A 87 -7.74 -17.26 0.39
C GLY A 87 -6.33 -16.70 0.17
N VAL A 88 -5.95 -15.65 0.92
CA VAL A 88 -4.64 -14.99 0.81
C VAL A 88 -3.95 -14.86 2.17
N THR A 89 -2.92 -14.04 2.28
CA THR A 89 -2.15 -13.88 3.52
C THR A 89 -2.66 -12.72 4.39
N PRO A 90 -2.45 -12.75 5.71
CA PRO A 90 -2.83 -11.64 6.61
C PRO A 90 -2.22 -10.28 6.20
N ARG A 91 -1.06 -10.28 5.55
CA ARG A 91 -0.40 -9.06 5.08
C ARG A 91 -1.09 -8.45 3.87
N ALA A 92 -1.63 -9.30 2.98
CA ALA A 92 -2.43 -8.87 1.84
C ALA A 92 -3.81 -8.35 2.27
N THR A 93 -4.46 -9.00 3.25
CA THR A 93 -5.79 -8.57 3.75
C THR A 93 -5.75 -7.20 4.42
N LYS A 94 -4.60 -6.77 4.95
CA LYS A 94 -4.45 -5.41 5.50
C LYS A 94 -4.75 -4.32 4.47
N LEU A 95 -4.34 -4.50 3.21
CA LEU A 95 -4.66 -3.56 2.13
C LEU A 95 -6.16 -3.51 1.82
N LEU A 96 -6.86 -4.64 1.98
CA LEU A 96 -8.31 -4.68 1.82
C LEU A 96 -9.03 -3.86 2.91
N MET A 97 -8.51 -3.87 4.14
CA MET A 97 -9.03 -3.04 5.24
C MET A 97 -8.77 -1.54 5.02
N GLU A 98 -7.72 -1.19 4.29
CA GLU A 98 -7.36 0.19 3.94
C GLU A 98 -8.05 0.67 2.64
N ASP A 99 -8.93 -0.15 2.02
CA ASP A 99 -9.63 0.20 0.78
C ASP A 99 -10.47 1.46 0.94
N SER A 100 -10.17 2.44 0.10
CA SER A 100 -10.80 3.76 0.17
C SER A 100 -12.26 3.74 -0.29
N THR A 101 -12.64 2.83 -1.18
CA THR A 101 -14.01 2.72 -1.68
C THR A 101 -14.94 2.24 -0.58
N THR A 102 -14.54 1.17 0.11
CA THR A 102 -15.26 0.64 1.27
C THR A 102 -15.39 1.68 2.38
N GLN A 103 -14.27 2.35 2.72
CA GLN A 103 -14.28 3.36 3.79
C GLN A 103 -15.15 4.56 3.45
N ASN A 104 -15.11 5.06 2.21
CA ASN A 104 -15.91 6.19 1.78
C ASN A 104 -17.41 5.82 1.72
N ALA A 105 -17.76 4.62 1.28
CA ALA A 105 -19.16 4.18 1.26
C ALA A 105 -19.74 4.12 2.68
N LEU A 106 -19.05 3.46 3.62
CA LEU A 106 -19.48 3.41 5.01
C LEU A 106 -19.53 4.80 5.67
N ALA A 107 -18.55 5.65 5.37
CA ALA A 107 -18.52 7.02 5.88
C ALA A 107 -19.70 7.84 5.35
N THR A 108 -20.07 7.68 4.06
CA THR A 108 -21.23 8.35 3.47
C THR A 108 -22.52 7.87 4.10
N PHE A 109 -22.71 6.56 4.28
CA PHE A 109 -23.95 6.01 4.87
C PHE A 109 -24.11 6.43 6.33
N LEU A 110 -23.06 6.31 7.14
CA LEU A 110 -23.08 6.74 8.54
C LEU A 110 -23.23 8.26 8.66
N GLY A 111 -22.54 9.04 7.80
CA GLY A 111 -22.67 10.49 7.76
C GLY A 111 -24.09 10.92 7.40
N SER A 112 -24.73 10.26 6.42
CA SER A 112 -26.10 10.53 6.03
C SER A 112 -27.13 10.18 7.12
N PHE A 113 -26.88 9.08 7.87
CA PHE A 113 -27.66 8.75 9.06
C PHE A 113 -27.58 9.86 10.11
N LEU A 114 -26.38 10.30 10.45
CA LEU A 114 -26.16 11.35 11.45
C LEU A 114 -26.72 12.70 11.00
N PHE A 115 -26.58 13.05 9.70
CA PHE A 115 -27.23 14.23 9.11
C PHE A 115 -28.72 14.19 9.32
N SER A 116 -29.36 13.07 9.00
CA SER A 116 -30.81 12.91 9.15
C SER A 116 -31.24 13.00 10.61
N LEU A 117 -30.50 12.36 11.52
CA LEU A 117 -30.80 12.41 12.96
C LEU A 117 -30.69 13.84 13.52
N VAL A 118 -29.64 14.58 13.19
CA VAL A 118 -29.47 15.98 13.60
C VAL A 118 -30.55 16.86 13.00
N GLY A 119 -30.90 16.64 11.72
CA GLY A 119 -31.98 17.35 11.05
C GLY A 119 -33.36 17.12 11.73
N ILE A 120 -33.70 15.89 12.08
CA ILE A 120 -34.92 15.54 12.81
C ILE A 120 -35.00 16.24 14.17
N ILE A 121 -33.90 16.17 14.95
CA ILE A 121 -33.82 16.82 16.25
C ILE A 121 -34.00 18.33 16.13
N ALA A 122 -33.30 18.95 15.17
CA ALA A 122 -33.35 20.39 14.97
C ALA A 122 -34.73 20.87 14.45
N LEU A 123 -35.43 20.06 13.61
CA LEU A 123 -36.83 20.31 13.25
C LEU A 123 -37.76 20.19 14.47
N GLY A 124 -37.56 19.15 15.30
CA GLY A 124 -38.38 18.90 16.49
C GLY A 124 -38.35 20.00 17.56
N ILE A 125 -37.20 20.65 17.71
CA ILE A 125 -37.02 21.80 18.63
C ILE A 125 -37.38 23.16 18.02
N GLY A 126 -37.88 23.16 16.74
CA GLY A 126 -38.26 24.39 16.05
C GLY A 126 -37.10 25.30 15.65
N ALA A 127 -35.87 24.75 15.53
CA ALA A 127 -34.69 25.53 15.15
C ALA A 127 -34.72 26.03 13.68
N TYR A 128 -35.55 25.44 12.83
CA TYR A 128 -35.72 25.82 11.41
C TYR A 128 -37.01 26.67 11.24
N HIS A 129 -36.85 27.95 10.91
CA HIS A 129 -37.94 28.79 10.45
C HIS A 129 -38.32 28.45 9.00
N GLU A 130 -39.47 28.86 8.50
CA GLU A 130 -40.02 28.48 7.18
C GLU A 130 -39.00 28.58 6.02
N GLN A 131 -38.14 29.61 5.99
CA GLN A 131 -37.09 29.75 4.96
C GLN A 131 -35.93 28.78 5.16
N ALA A 132 -35.56 28.46 6.40
CA ALA A 132 -34.49 27.52 6.70
C ALA A 132 -34.83 26.08 6.32
N GLN A 133 -36.13 25.73 6.26
CA GLN A 133 -36.62 24.43 5.80
C GLN A 133 -36.32 24.19 4.31
N ILE A 134 -36.40 25.24 3.49
CA ILE A 134 -36.04 25.16 2.05
C ILE A 134 -34.57 24.80 1.87
N TYR A 135 -33.65 25.40 2.66
CA TYR A 135 -32.24 25.07 2.62
C TYR A 135 -31.98 23.62 3.06
N LEU A 136 -32.62 23.20 4.15
CA LEU A 136 -32.51 21.83 4.62
C LEU A 136 -33.03 20.84 3.55
N PHE A 137 -34.13 21.17 2.86
CA PHE A 137 -34.67 20.37 1.77
C PHE A 137 -33.66 20.24 0.60
N ILE A 138 -33.06 21.37 0.16
CA ILE A 138 -32.07 21.37 -0.92
C ILE A 138 -30.85 20.52 -0.54
N VAL A 139 -30.34 20.69 0.68
CA VAL A 139 -29.21 19.89 1.17
C VAL A 139 -29.58 18.42 1.26
N THR A 140 -30.80 18.11 1.72
CA THR A 140 -31.29 16.72 1.77
C THR A 140 -31.35 16.10 0.37
N MET A 141 -31.77 16.85 -0.66
CA MET A 141 -31.74 16.35 -2.05
C MET A 141 -30.30 16.07 -2.52
N VAL A 142 -29.35 16.92 -2.20
CA VAL A 142 -27.93 16.69 -2.51
C VAL A 142 -27.41 15.44 -1.80
N VAL A 143 -27.75 15.25 -0.53
CA VAL A 143 -27.37 14.07 0.24
C VAL A 143 -27.98 12.80 -0.37
N ILE A 144 -29.25 12.84 -0.80
CA ILE A 144 -29.90 11.70 -1.49
C ILE A 144 -29.16 11.34 -2.78
N ILE A 145 -28.81 12.33 -3.61
CA ILE A 145 -28.07 12.09 -4.85
C ILE A 145 -26.70 11.46 -4.53
N MET A 146 -25.99 11.98 -3.51
CA MET A 146 -24.72 11.45 -3.06
C MET A 146 -24.83 9.99 -2.58
N ILE A 147 -25.91 9.66 -1.83
CA ILE A 147 -26.20 8.30 -1.37
C ILE A 147 -26.42 7.38 -2.58
N ILE A 148 -27.23 7.77 -3.55
CA ILE A 148 -27.54 6.96 -4.74
C ILE A 148 -26.24 6.66 -5.51
N LEU A 149 -25.43 7.68 -5.79
CA LEU A 149 -24.16 7.50 -6.50
C LEU A 149 -23.18 6.61 -5.72
N THR A 150 -23.12 6.76 -4.41
CA THR A 150 -22.28 5.94 -3.54
C THR A 150 -22.79 4.50 -3.50
N LEU A 151 -24.09 4.28 -3.40
CA LEU A 151 -24.71 2.96 -3.37
C LEU A 151 -24.47 2.19 -4.67
N LEU A 152 -24.60 2.84 -5.83
CA LEU A 152 -24.31 2.21 -7.12
C LEU A 152 -22.84 1.77 -7.23
N ARG A 153 -21.91 2.63 -6.81
CA ARG A 153 -20.48 2.28 -6.77
C ARG A 153 -20.19 1.16 -5.77
N TRP A 154 -20.86 1.19 -4.62
CA TRP A 154 -20.71 0.20 -3.57
C TRP A 154 -21.20 -1.19 -4.00
N ILE A 155 -22.34 -1.28 -4.63
CA ILE A 155 -22.88 -2.55 -5.18
C ILE A 155 -21.90 -3.17 -6.18
N GLN A 156 -21.34 -2.35 -7.09
CA GLN A 156 -20.34 -2.83 -8.05
C GLN A 156 -19.08 -3.31 -7.32
N HIS A 157 -18.62 -2.58 -6.32
CA HIS A 157 -17.44 -2.93 -5.53
C HIS A 157 -17.63 -4.23 -4.74
N LEU A 158 -18.80 -4.44 -4.15
CA LEU A 158 -19.15 -5.68 -3.43
C LEU A 158 -19.00 -6.94 -4.29
N SER A 159 -19.26 -6.85 -5.59
CA SER A 159 -19.17 -8.00 -6.50
C SER A 159 -17.77 -8.58 -6.63
N VAL A 160 -16.72 -7.82 -6.32
CA VAL A 160 -15.31 -8.21 -6.43
C VAL A 160 -14.60 -8.28 -5.08
N LEU A 161 -15.20 -7.68 -4.05
CA LEU A 161 -14.61 -7.61 -2.70
C LEU A 161 -14.35 -9.01 -2.12
N GLY A 162 -13.15 -9.23 -1.59
CA GLY A 162 -12.75 -10.49 -0.96
C GLY A 162 -12.26 -11.58 -1.93
N ARG A 163 -12.29 -11.36 -3.25
CA ARG A 163 -11.71 -12.29 -4.22
C ARG A 163 -10.18 -12.26 -4.15
N VAL A 164 -9.55 -13.43 -4.32
CA VAL A 164 -8.08 -13.56 -4.35
C VAL A 164 -7.46 -12.66 -5.41
N SER A 165 -8.02 -12.64 -6.63
CA SER A 165 -7.52 -11.82 -7.74
C SER A 165 -7.55 -10.31 -7.44
N GLU A 166 -8.60 -9.82 -6.78
CA GLU A 166 -8.71 -8.41 -6.38
C GLU A 166 -7.71 -8.06 -5.29
N THR A 167 -7.60 -8.92 -4.26
CA THR A 167 -6.62 -8.73 -3.19
C THR A 167 -5.19 -8.73 -3.73
N THR A 168 -4.87 -9.64 -4.66
CA THR A 168 -3.57 -9.68 -5.34
C THR A 168 -3.33 -8.43 -6.20
N SER A 169 -4.38 -7.90 -6.84
CA SER A 169 -4.31 -6.64 -7.59
C SER A 169 -3.99 -5.45 -6.67
N ASN A 170 -4.59 -5.39 -5.49
CA ASN A 170 -4.31 -4.34 -4.52
C ASN A 170 -2.85 -4.42 -4.00
N VAL A 171 -2.32 -5.63 -3.80
CA VAL A 171 -0.90 -5.82 -3.46
C VAL A 171 0.01 -5.35 -4.60
N GLU A 172 -0.31 -5.69 -5.85
CA GLU A 172 0.44 -5.23 -7.02
C GLU A 172 0.43 -3.69 -7.12
N GLN A 173 -0.73 -3.04 -6.94
CA GLN A 173 -0.82 -1.58 -6.98
C GLN A 173 0.00 -0.91 -5.88
N ALA A 174 -0.03 -1.45 -4.66
CA ALA A 174 0.79 -0.97 -3.55
C ALA A 174 2.28 -1.12 -3.85
N LEU A 175 2.69 -2.28 -4.39
CA LEU A 175 4.05 -2.57 -4.86
C LEU A 175 4.49 -1.59 -5.95
N LEU A 176 3.70 -1.41 -7.00
CA LEU A 176 4.00 -0.50 -8.11
C LEU A 176 4.12 0.95 -7.62
N SER A 177 3.29 1.36 -6.66
CA SER A 177 3.40 2.69 -6.02
C SER A 177 4.71 2.85 -5.25
N ALA A 178 5.12 1.83 -4.48
CA ALA A 178 6.39 1.83 -3.75
C ALA A 178 7.60 1.83 -4.72
N ILE A 179 7.54 1.02 -5.78
CA ILE A 179 8.56 0.96 -6.84
C ILE A 179 8.70 2.30 -7.54
N ARG A 180 7.60 2.96 -7.94
CA ARG A 180 7.68 4.28 -8.58
C ARG A 180 8.35 5.30 -7.68
N LYS A 181 7.96 5.37 -6.41
CA LYS A 181 8.57 6.31 -5.44
C LYS A 181 10.06 6.03 -5.24
N ARG A 182 10.40 4.75 -5.02
CA ARG A 182 11.79 4.36 -4.77
C ARG A 182 12.65 4.42 -6.03
N GLY A 183 12.09 4.10 -7.20
CA GLY A 183 12.79 4.18 -8.48
C GLY A 183 13.09 5.61 -8.93
N CYS A 184 12.17 6.56 -8.65
CA CYS A 184 12.43 7.99 -8.88
C CYS A 184 13.48 8.57 -7.90
N GLU A 185 13.60 8.02 -6.69
CA GLU A 185 14.56 8.43 -5.67
C GLU A 185 15.27 7.18 -5.11
N PRO A 186 16.19 6.52 -5.87
CA PRO A 186 16.76 5.21 -5.52
C PRO A 186 17.45 5.18 -4.17
N TRP A 187 17.98 6.32 -3.74
CA TRP A 187 18.66 6.52 -2.46
C TRP A 187 17.87 7.44 -1.54
N LEU A 188 16.51 7.45 -1.65
CA LEU A 188 15.62 8.33 -0.87
C LEU A 188 15.96 9.83 -1.03
N GLY A 189 16.49 10.23 -2.20
CA GLY A 189 16.92 11.60 -2.48
C GLY A 189 18.31 11.97 -1.96
N ALA A 190 19.06 11.04 -1.36
CA ALA A 190 20.44 11.17 -0.90
C ALA A 190 21.47 10.79 -1.98
N PHE A 191 22.73 10.75 -1.62
CA PHE A 191 23.80 10.16 -2.44
C PHE A 191 23.85 8.63 -2.27
N PRO A 192 24.34 7.88 -3.30
CA PRO A 192 24.61 6.46 -3.15
C PRO A 192 25.74 6.20 -2.17
N TRP A 193 25.54 5.26 -1.24
CA TRP A 193 26.61 4.69 -0.46
C TRP A 193 27.09 3.40 -1.13
N SER A 194 28.13 3.51 -1.95
CA SER A 194 28.57 2.42 -2.84
C SER A 194 29.21 1.24 -2.10
N HIS A 195 29.81 1.49 -0.94
CA HIS A 195 30.55 0.48 -0.15
C HIS A 195 30.08 0.46 1.31
N PRO A 196 28.84 -0.01 1.58
CA PRO A 196 28.27 -0.02 2.93
C PRO A 196 29.00 -1.00 3.87
N GLU A 197 29.79 -1.93 3.34
CA GLU A 197 30.68 -2.82 4.09
C GLU A 197 31.86 -2.06 4.75
N HIS A 198 32.30 -0.96 4.16
CA HIS A 198 33.35 -0.11 4.71
C HIS A 198 32.75 1.08 5.46
N LYS A 199 32.82 1.02 6.78
CA LYS A 199 32.34 2.12 7.62
C LYS A 199 33.25 3.35 7.48
N PRO A 200 32.68 4.57 7.40
CA PRO A 200 33.48 5.78 7.29
C PRO A 200 34.41 5.94 8.51
N ARG A 201 35.65 6.30 8.27
CA ARG A 201 36.65 6.51 9.35
C ARG A 201 36.20 7.62 10.30
N GLY A 202 36.27 7.37 11.61
CA GLY A 202 35.89 8.34 12.62
C GLY A 202 34.37 8.51 12.79
N SER A 203 33.53 7.66 12.14
CA SER A 203 32.09 7.70 12.32
C SER A 203 31.65 7.10 13.65
N LYS A 204 30.55 7.66 14.21
CA LYS A 204 29.88 7.14 15.40
C LYS A 204 28.59 6.44 14.97
N PRO A 205 28.27 5.25 15.53
CA PRO A 205 27.02 4.57 15.23
C PRO A 205 25.85 5.22 15.95
N ILE A 206 24.73 5.37 15.24
CA ILE A 206 23.42 5.67 15.82
C ILE A 206 22.69 4.34 15.92
N VAL A 207 22.38 3.89 17.13
CA VAL A 207 21.85 2.55 17.37
C VAL A 207 20.36 2.56 17.63
N SER A 208 19.69 1.45 17.28
CA SER A 208 18.29 1.26 17.59
C SER A 208 18.04 1.10 19.08
N LYS A 209 17.02 1.81 19.58
CA LYS A 209 16.49 1.66 20.96
C LYS A 209 15.22 0.80 20.99
N GLU A 210 14.75 0.33 19.84
CA GLU A 210 13.53 -0.46 19.68
C GLU A 210 13.82 -1.72 18.85
N ILE A 211 12.97 -2.75 19.03
CA ILE A 211 12.97 -3.96 18.19
C ILE A 211 11.77 -3.91 17.26
N GLY A 212 11.97 -4.12 15.96
CA GLY A 212 10.89 -4.13 14.99
C GLY A 212 11.35 -3.84 13.57
N TYR A 213 10.39 -3.55 12.70
CA TYR A 213 10.66 -3.17 11.31
C TYR A 213 10.81 -1.67 11.17
N LEU A 214 11.87 -1.25 10.50
CA LEU A 214 12.05 0.13 10.08
C LEU A 214 11.02 0.44 8.98
N GLN A 215 9.98 1.21 9.29
CA GLN A 215 8.92 1.54 8.34
C GLN A 215 9.20 2.80 7.53
N HIS A 216 9.84 3.80 8.16
CA HIS A 216 10.00 5.12 7.56
C HIS A 216 11.29 5.79 8.07
N ILE A 217 11.98 6.47 7.15
CA ILE A 217 13.12 7.35 7.46
C ILE A 217 12.73 8.76 7.03
N ASP A 218 12.74 9.71 7.99
CA ASP A 218 12.54 11.13 7.70
C ASP A 218 13.83 11.75 7.20
N MET A 219 14.06 11.64 5.88
CA MET A 219 15.25 12.15 5.21
C MET A 219 15.38 13.68 5.33
N HIS A 220 14.23 14.38 5.39
CA HIS A 220 14.24 15.84 5.52
C HIS A 220 14.73 16.26 6.91
N HIS A 221 14.28 15.57 7.95
CA HIS A 221 14.73 15.82 9.32
C HIS A 221 16.22 15.52 9.48
N LEU A 222 16.69 14.40 8.92
CA LEU A 222 18.13 14.06 8.91
C LEU A 222 18.98 15.10 8.18
N ASP A 223 18.50 15.66 7.08
CA ASP A 223 19.21 16.70 6.32
C ASP A 223 19.32 18.01 7.11
N ILE A 224 18.28 18.39 7.86
CA ILE A 224 18.31 19.56 8.76
C ILE A 224 19.39 19.36 9.84
N ILE A 225 19.41 18.20 10.50
CA ILE A 225 20.39 17.87 11.53
C ILE A 225 21.81 17.89 10.93
N ALA A 226 22.01 17.20 9.79
CA ALA A 226 23.31 17.11 9.14
C ALA A 226 23.86 18.47 8.68
N LYS A 227 22.98 19.40 8.29
CA LYS A 227 23.36 20.79 7.95
C LYS A 227 23.73 21.61 9.19
N ALA A 228 22.92 21.52 10.24
CA ALA A 228 23.13 22.28 11.47
C ALA A 228 24.42 21.90 12.18
N SER A 229 24.74 20.59 12.23
CA SER A 229 25.97 20.07 12.85
C SER A 229 27.14 19.95 11.88
N GLN A 230 27.01 20.36 10.65
CA GLN A 230 28.00 20.17 9.57
C GLN A 230 28.49 18.73 9.43
N SER A 231 27.68 17.76 9.84
CA SER A 231 27.97 16.34 9.80
C SER A 231 27.51 15.68 8.50
N THR A 232 27.97 14.45 8.29
CA THR A 232 27.54 13.59 7.19
C THR A 232 26.95 12.31 7.79
N ILE A 233 25.76 11.89 7.29
CA ILE A 233 25.05 10.73 7.83
C ILE A 233 24.97 9.63 6.76
N TYR A 234 25.43 8.44 7.12
CA TYR A 234 25.40 7.22 6.32
C TYR A 234 24.33 6.28 6.88
N ILE A 235 23.27 6.06 6.16
CA ILE A 235 22.15 5.22 6.58
C ILE A 235 22.52 3.76 6.33
N GLU A 236 22.60 2.94 7.38
CA GLU A 236 22.93 1.53 7.23
C GLU A 236 21.71 0.66 6.98
N ARG A 237 20.61 0.93 7.68
CA ARG A 237 19.38 0.15 7.58
C ARG A 237 18.35 0.87 6.72
N GLN A 238 17.80 0.14 5.76
CA GLN A 238 16.76 0.65 4.87
C GLN A 238 15.36 0.30 5.36
N PRO A 239 14.32 1.05 4.93
CA PRO A 239 12.94 0.67 5.19
C PRO A 239 12.69 -0.79 4.77
N GLY A 240 11.98 -1.54 5.64
CA GLY A 240 11.77 -2.97 5.52
C GLY A 240 12.73 -3.85 6.33
N SER A 241 13.86 -3.31 6.79
CA SER A 241 14.79 -4.04 7.64
C SER A 241 14.18 -4.31 9.01
N PHE A 242 14.33 -5.54 9.53
CA PHE A 242 14.09 -5.85 10.93
C PHE A 242 15.33 -5.45 11.74
N VAL A 243 15.14 -4.70 12.81
CA VAL A 243 16.22 -4.16 13.63
C VAL A 243 16.08 -4.60 15.09
N TYR A 244 17.23 -4.77 15.74
CA TYR A 244 17.35 -5.20 17.13
C TYR A 244 17.91 -4.07 17.99
N LEU A 245 17.74 -4.18 19.30
CA LEU A 245 18.36 -3.27 20.27
C LEU A 245 19.89 -3.20 20.06
N GLY A 246 20.41 -1.98 20.04
CA GLY A 246 21.85 -1.75 19.87
C GLY A 246 22.38 -1.92 18.44
N GLN A 247 21.53 -2.31 17.48
CA GLN A 247 21.94 -2.45 16.09
C GLN A 247 22.09 -1.08 15.42
N PRO A 248 23.19 -0.82 14.67
CA PRO A 248 23.38 0.44 13.97
C PRO A 248 22.26 0.69 12.93
N LEU A 249 21.64 1.86 12.99
CA LEU A 249 20.70 2.39 12.00
C LEU A 249 21.43 3.27 10.98
N ALA A 250 22.37 4.06 11.46
CA ALA A 250 23.19 4.98 10.67
C ALA A 250 24.54 5.22 11.32
N TRP A 251 25.44 5.81 10.55
CA TRP A 251 26.78 6.24 10.99
C TRP A 251 26.91 7.74 10.73
N VAL A 252 27.42 8.48 11.71
CA VAL A 252 27.58 9.93 11.62
C VAL A 252 29.04 10.29 11.66
N CYS A 253 29.49 11.04 10.65
CA CYS A 253 30.83 11.64 10.59
C CYS A 253 30.73 13.14 10.90
N GLY A 254 31.50 13.62 11.87
CA GLY A 254 31.47 14.99 12.36
C GLY A 254 30.89 15.10 13.77
N GLU A 255 30.70 16.32 14.24
CA GLU A 255 30.09 16.58 15.53
C GLU A 255 28.57 16.41 15.46
N LEU A 256 28.00 15.75 16.46
CA LEU A 256 26.56 15.56 16.60
C LEU A 256 26.12 16.18 17.91
N ALA A 257 25.14 17.09 17.86
CA ALA A 257 24.65 17.76 19.07
C ALA A 257 23.87 16.78 19.95
N GLU A 258 22.94 16.02 19.37
CA GLU A 258 22.13 15.01 20.07
C GLU A 258 21.85 13.76 19.23
N GLU A 259 22.24 12.59 19.74
CA GLU A 259 21.96 11.29 19.13
C GLU A 259 20.45 10.98 19.06
N SER A 260 19.68 11.47 20.05
CA SER A 260 18.23 11.31 20.16
C SER A 260 17.50 11.90 18.95
N GLU A 261 17.92 13.04 18.44
CA GLU A 261 17.30 13.69 17.26
C GLU A 261 17.46 12.85 16.00
N VAL A 262 18.66 12.27 15.80
CA VAL A 262 18.89 11.38 14.64
C VAL A 262 18.06 10.12 14.76
N THR A 263 18.02 9.51 15.95
CA THR A 263 17.20 8.31 16.20
C THR A 263 15.72 8.58 15.97
N ALA A 264 15.20 9.76 16.31
CA ALA A 264 13.79 10.15 16.12
C ALA A 264 13.36 10.22 14.65
N ALA A 265 14.31 10.33 13.70
CA ALA A 265 14.02 10.28 12.28
C ALA A 265 13.66 8.87 11.77
N PHE A 266 14.03 7.82 12.51
CA PHE A 266 13.74 6.44 12.18
C PHE A 266 12.45 6.00 12.87
N THR A 267 11.45 5.55 12.10
CA THR A 267 10.20 5.03 12.67
C THR A 267 10.21 3.51 12.63
N ILE A 268 10.29 2.90 13.81
CA ILE A 268 10.30 1.45 13.99
C ILE A 268 8.93 1.01 14.50
N ARG A 269 8.40 -0.10 13.98
CA ARG A 269 7.10 -0.67 14.34
C ARG A 269 7.15 -2.20 14.28
N THR A 270 6.12 -2.84 14.81
CA THR A 270 5.99 -4.32 14.83
C THR A 270 5.76 -4.93 13.46
N GLU A 271 5.27 -4.17 12.48
CA GLU A 271 4.94 -4.64 11.13
C GLU A 271 5.67 -3.85 10.05
N ARG A 272 5.82 -4.46 8.86
CA ARG A 272 6.31 -3.78 7.65
C ARG A 272 5.24 -2.85 7.06
N SER A 273 5.67 -1.88 6.24
CA SER A 273 4.79 -0.96 5.49
C SER A 273 5.19 -0.92 4.02
N TYR A 274 4.21 -0.76 3.12
CA TYR A 274 4.46 -0.57 1.68
C TYR A 274 5.00 0.83 1.31
N ASP A 275 5.01 1.79 2.24
CA ASP A 275 5.21 3.21 1.89
C ASP A 275 6.61 3.54 1.34
N GLN A 276 7.68 2.98 1.93
CA GLN A 276 9.08 3.17 1.50
C GLN A 276 9.80 1.85 1.21
N ASP A 277 9.10 0.72 1.27
CA ASP A 277 9.66 -0.63 1.16
C ASP A 277 9.05 -1.39 -0.04
N PRO A 278 9.66 -1.29 -1.23
CA PRO A 278 9.19 -2.02 -2.41
C PRO A 278 9.36 -3.55 -2.26
N ARG A 279 10.31 -4.03 -1.46
CA ARG A 279 10.51 -5.46 -1.20
C ARG A 279 9.31 -6.10 -0.53
N PHE A 280 8.61 -5.37 0.33
CA PHE A 280 7.47 -5.91 1.06
C PHE A 280 6.35 -6.38 0.13
N GLY A 281 6.07 -5.62 -0.94
CA GLY A 281 5.08 -6.05 -1.93
C GLY A 281 5.46 -7.32 -2.68
N LEU A 282 6.76 -7.51 -3.00
CA LEU A 282 7.28 -8.73 -3.61
C LEU A 282 7.13 -9.93 -2.68
N VAL A 283 7.50 -9.78 -1.40
CA VAL A 283 7.32 -10.82 -0.37
C VAL A 283 5.86 -11.23 -0.23
N VAL A 284 4.93 -10.26 -0.20
CA VAL A 284 3.49 -10.56 -0.06
C VAL A 284 2.94 -11.25 -1.31
N LEU A 285 3.39 -10.89 -2.51
CA LEU A 285 3.05 -11.61 -3.73
C LEU A 285 3.57 -13.05 -3.68
N ALA A 286 4.81 -13.27 -3.23
CA ALA A 286 5.37 -14.61 -3.03
C ALA A 286 4.54 -15.44 -2.03
N GLU A 287 4.14 -14.84 -0.90
CA GLU A 287 3.30 -15.52 0.09
C GLU A 287 1.93 -15.95 -0.49
N ILE A 288 1.33 -15.14 -1.37
CA ILE A 288 0.08 -15.50 -2.07
C ILE A 288 0.32 -16.69 -2.99
N ALA A 289 1.41 -16.68 -3.76
CA ALA A 289 1.78 -17.80 -4.63
C ALA A 289 2.09 -19.07 -3.84
N SER A 290 2.88 -18.98 -2.77
CA SER A 290 3.20 -20.11 -1.87
C SER A 290 1.94 -20.73 -1.28
N ARG A 291 0.98 -19.90 -0.86
CA ARG A 291 -0.31 -20.40 -0.37
C ARG A 291 -1.11 -21.11 -1.46
N ALA A 292 -1.15 -20.53 -2.67
CA ALA A 292 -1.82 -21.12 -3.81
C ALA A 292 -1.22 -22.49 -4.20
N LEU A 293 0.11 -22.61 -4.08
CA LEU A 293 0.85 -23.84 -4.36
C LEU A 293 0.80 -24.89 -3.24
N SER A 294 0.24 -24.55 -2.07
CA SER A 294 0.12 -25.51 -0.99
C SER A 294 -0.74 -26.72 -1.40
N PRO A 295 -0.45 -27.93 -0.90
CA PRO A 295 -1.19 -29.16 -1.28
C PRO A 295 -2.70 -29.06 -1.07
N ALA A 296 -3.15 -28.27 -0.09
CA ALA A 296 -4.56 -28.10 0.22
C ALA A 296 -5.30 -27.18 -0.78
N VAL A 297 -4.61 -26.27 -1.45
CA VAL A 297 -5.18 -25.32 -2.41
C VAL A 297 -4.92 -25.74 -3.84
N ASN A 298 -3.67 -26.07 -4.17
CA ASN A 298 -3.20 -26.59 -5.47
C ASN A 298 -3.65 -25.72 -6.68
N ASP A 299 -3.53 -24.41 -6.55
CA ASP A 299 -3.92 -23.41 -7.58
C ASP A 299 -2.68 -22.86 -8.28
N ASN A 300 -2.22 -23.59 -9.31
CA ASN A 300 -1.10 -23.17 -10.14
C ASN A 300 -1.39 -21.87 -10.91
N GLY A 301 -2.67 -21.61 -11.22
CA GLY A 301 -3.10 -20.41 -11.95
C GLY A 301 -2.79 -19.14 -11.20
N THR A 302 -3.09 -19.09 -9.91
CA THR A 302 -2.75 -17.95 -9.05
C THR A 302 -1.23 -17.75 -8.94
N ALA A 303 -0.45 -18.82 -8.81
CA ALA A 303 1.02 -18.69 -8.77
C ALA A 303 1.58 -18.13 -10.10
N ILE A 304 1.04 -18.57 -11.24
CA ILE A 304 1.42 -18.08 -12.56
C ILE A 304 1.01 -16.61 -12.75
N ASP A 305 -0.15 -16.19 -12.25
CA ASP A 305 -0.57 -14.78 -12.26
C ASP A 305 0.39 -13.91 -11.43
N VAL A 306 0.81 -14.38 -10.26
CA VAL A 306 1.81 -13.71 -9.42
C VAL A 306 3.14 -13.53 -10.16
N LEU A 307 3.62 -14.55 -10.88
CA LEU A 307 4.82 -14.41 -11.72
C LEU A 307 4.66 -13.28 -12.75
N GLY A 308 3.52 -13.20 -13.42
CA GLY A 308 3.21 -12.12 -14.36
C GLY A 308 3.23 -10.74 -13.72
N ARG A 309 2.63 -10.59 -12.54
CA ARG A 309 2.63 -9.35 -11.76
C ARG A 309 4.04 -8.95 -11.32
N SER A 310 4.85 -9.92 -10.93
CA SER A 310 6.25 -9.70 -10.52
C SER A 310 7.11 -9.22 -11.68
N ILE A 311 6.90 -9.76 -12.90
CA ILE A 311 7.57 -9.27 -14.12
C ILE A 311 7.23 -7.80 -14.35
N ARG A 312 5.95 -7.40 -14.29
CA ARG A 312 5.53 -5.99 -14.47
C ARG A 312 6.19 -5.08 -13.45
N ALA A 313 6.23 -5.49 -12.19
CA ALA A 313 6.82 -4.71 -11.10
C ALA A 313 8.34 -4.54 -11.26
N LEU A 314 9.07 -5.63 -11.52
CA LEU A 314 10.52 -5.59 -11.69
C LEU A 314 10.93 -4.92 -13.01
N SER A 315 10.16 -5.07 -14.10
CA SER A 315 10.40 -4.35 -15.33
C SER A 315 10.30 -2.83 -15.13
N LEU A 316 9.27 -2.37 -14.42
CA LEU A 316 9.14 -0.96 -14.05
C LEU A 316 10.32 -0.48 -13.17
N TRP A 317 10.78 -1.32 -12.22
CA TRP A 317 11.97 -1.02 -11.43
C TRP A 317 13.20 -0.83 -12.31
N GLY A 318 13.45 -1.78 -13.23
CA GLY A 318 14.57 -1.72 -14.17
C GLY A 318 14.55 -0.49 -15.06
N GLU A 319 13.37 -0.11 -15.56
CA GLU A 319 13.17 1.11 -16.36
C GLU A 319 13.54 2.37 -15.56
N LEU A 320 12.98 2.52 -14.37
CA LEU A 320 13.21 3.71 -13.52
C LEU A 320 14.67 3.85 -13.07
N ILE A 321 15.31 2.74 -12.68
CA ILE A 321 16.74 2.76 -12.27
C ILE A 321 17.66 3.08 -13.44
N SER A 322 17.30 2.68 -14.66
CA SER A 322 18.10 2.97 -15.86
C SER A 322 18.08 4.46 -16.24
N GLN A 323 17.07 5.22 -15.82
CA GLN A 323 16.90 6.64 -16.16
C GLN A 323 17.76 7.59 -15.32
N GLN A 324 18.46 7.14 -14.32
CA GLN A 324 19.29 7.88 -13.35
C GLN A 324 18.64 9.17 -12.79
N PRO A 325 18.55 9.34 -11.47
CA PRO A 325 18.00 10.55 -10.88
C PRO A 325 18.88 11.76 -11.19
N THR A 326 18.30 12.80 -11.74
CA THR A 326 18.99 14.00 -12.19
C THR A 326 19.40 14.95 -11.05
N LYS A 327 18.90 14.77 -9.82
CA LYS A 327 19.13 15.72 -8.73
C LYS A 327 19.13 15.09 -7.36
N THR A 328 20.25 15.24 -6.63
CA THR A 328 20.35 14.90 -5.21
C THR A 328 19.69 16.00 -4.37
N ARG A 329 18.75 15.61 -3.50
CA ARG A 329 18.04 16.56 -2.60
C ARG A 329 18.77 16.76 -1.27
N PHE A 330 19.45 15.71 -0.80
CA PHE A 330 20.06 15.64 0.53
C PHE A 330 21.57 15.35 0.41
N PRO A 331 22.40 16.35 0.15
CA PRO A 331 23.81 16.16 -0.22
C PRO A 331 24.73 15.70 0.93
N ARG A 332 24.23 15.72 2.17
CA ARG A 332 24.99 15.25 3.35
C ARG A 332 24.54 13.85 3.82
N LEU A 333 23.61 13.23 3.09
CA LEU A 333 23.09 11.91 3.42
C LEU A 333 23.52 10.89 2.37
N PHE A 334 23.83 9.67 2.83
CA PHE A 334 24.26 8.55 2.00
C PHE A 334 23.40 7.33 2.30
N VAL A 335 22.90 6.66 1.28
CA VAL A 335 22.00 5.50 1.39
C VAL A 335 22.48 4.38 0.47
N PRO A 336 22.55 3.12 0.92
CA PRO A 336 22.93 2.00 0.05
C PRO A 336 21.85 1.72 -1.00
N SER A 337 22.27 1.21 -2.16
CA SER A 337 21.34 0.76 -3.19
C SER A 337 20.55 -0.46 -2.73
N LEU A 338 19.34 -0.65 -3.26
CA LEU A 338 18.63 -1.93 -3.11
C LEU A 338 19.36 -2.99 -3.94
N ASN A 339 19.56 -4.15 -3.34
CA ASN A 339 20.21 -5.27 -4.00
C ASN A 339 19.19 -5.97 -4.92
N CYS A 340 19.53 -6.11 -6.22
CA CYS A 340 18.67 -6.79 -7.18
C CYS A 340 18.50 -8.27 -6.85
N GLN A 341 19.52 -8.93 -6.29
CA GLN A 341 19.41 -10.33 -5.88
C GLN A 341 18.31 -10.51 -4.82
N ASP A 342 18.27 -9.59 -3.83
CA ASP A 342 17.24 -9.63 -2.79
C ASP A 342 15.82 -9.47 -3.37
N LEU A 343 15.63 -8.62 -4.40
CA LEU A 343 14.34 -8.45 -5.07
C LEU A 343 13.88 -9.73 -5.76
N PHE A 344 14.82 -10.46 -6.39
CA PHE A 344 14.55 -11.74 -7.04
C PHE A 344 14.28 -12.84 -6.00
N ASP A 345 15.12 -12.93 -4.98
CA ASP A 345 15.00 -13.93 -3.92
C ASP A 345 13.68 -13.76 -3.15
N ASP A 346 13.27 -12.52 -2.87
CA ASP A 346 12.01 -12.23 -2.15
C ASP A 346 10.76 -12.78 -2.86
N VAL A 347 10.74 -12.79 -4.19
CA VAL A 347 9.52 -13.19 -4.92
C VAL A 347 9.65 -14.55 -5.60
N PHE A 348 10.77 -14.85 -6.25
CA PHE A 348 10.87 -16.04 -7.09
C PHE A 348 11.39 -17.27 -6.33
N LEU A 349 12.23 -17.09 -5.31
CA LEU A 349 12.78 -18.23 -4.59
C LEU A 349 11.71 -19.04 -3.83
N PRO A 350 10.75 -18.44 -3.09
CA PRO A 350 9.64 -19.18 -2.51
C PRO A 350 8.81 -19.92 -3.57
N ILE A 351 8.53 -19.26 -4.71
CA ILE A 351 7.77 -19.89 -5.80
C ILE A 351 8.53 -21.04 -6.43
N ALA A 352 9.86 -20.92 -6.56
CA ALA A 352 10.71 -22.01 -7.06
C ALA A 352 10.67 -23.24 -6.15
N HIS A 353 10.67 -23.01 -4.81
CA HIS A 353 10.57 -24.08 -3.82
C HIS A 353 9.19 -24.74 -3.79
N ASP A 354 8.16 -23.95 -3.58
CA ASP A 354 6.80 -24.46 -3.36
C ASP A 354 6.18 -25.02 -4.65
N GLY A 355 6.58 -24.49 -5.80
CA GLY A 355 6.19 -24.95 -7.13
C GLY A 355 7.17 -25.92 -7.77
N ALA A 356 8.13 -26.48 -7.02
CA ALA A 356 9.17 -27.35 -7.58
C ALA A 356 8.60 -28.58 -8.33
N ALA A 357 7.53 -29.18 -7.82
CA ALA A 357 6.86 -30.33 -8.41
C ALA A 357 5.82 -29.98 -9.50
N GLN A 358 5.61 -28.70 -9.79
CA GLN A 358 4.59 -28.22 -10.72
C GLN A 358 5.24 -27.73 -12.02
N LEU A 359 5.28 -28.57 -13.05
CA LEU A 359 5.93 -28.30 -14.34
C LEU A 359 5.51 -26.94 -14.92
N GLN A 360 4.21 -26.64 -14.92
CA GLN A 360 3.68 -25.39 -15.49
C GLN A 360 4.24 -24.15 -14.77
N VAL A 361 4.39 -24.21 -13.45
CA VAL A 361 4.95 -23.12 -12.65
C VAL A 361 6.44 -22.96 -12.95
N GLN A 362 7.20 -24.07 -12.99
CA GLN A 362 8.64 -24.03 -13.30
C GLN A 362 8.91 -23.49 -14.70
N VAL A 363 8.16 -23.94 -15.72
CA VAL A 363 8.24 -23.43 -17.10
C VAL A 363 7.95 -21.93 -17.12
N ARG A 364 6.92 -21.48 -16.42
CA ARG A 364 6.56 -20.06 -16.39
C ARG A 364 7.60 -19.24 -15.62
N LEU A 365 8.17 -19.78 -14.54
CA LEU A 365 9.25 -19.13 -13.78
C LEU A 365 10.51 -18.93 -14.66
N GLN A 366 10.96 -19.97 -15.36
CA GLN A 366 12.10 -19.86 -16.27
C GLN A 366 11.85 -18.78 -17.36
N LYS A 367 10.66 -18.76 -17.95
CA LYS A 367 10.27 -17.73 -18.93
C LYS A 367 10.22 -16.33 -18.33
N ALA A 368 9.80 -16.19 -17.07
CA ALA A 368 9.80 -14.90 -16.35
C ALA A 368 11.23 -14.37 -16.15
N LEU A 369 12.14 -15.25 -15.72
CA LEU A 369 13.56 -14.91 -15.53
C LEU A 369 14.24 -14.55 -16.85
N LEU A 370 13.94 -15.28 -17.93
CA LEU A 370 14.40 -14.97 -19.29
C LEU A 370 13.92 -13.60 -19.75
N ALA A 371 12.64 -13.28 -19.56
CA ALA A 371 12.07 -12.00 -19.94
C ALA A 371 12.76 -10.84 -19.20
N LEU A 372 12.91 -10.93 -17.87
CA LEU A 372 13.56 -9.91 -17.06
C LEU A 372 15.02 -9.70 -17.43
N SER A 373 15.78 -10.79 -17.61
CA SER A 373 17.19 -10.73 -18.04
C SER A 373 17.36 -10.16 -19.45
N SER A 374 16.35 -10.31 -20.32
CA SER A 374 16.36 -9.77 -21.68
C SER A 374 15.98 -8.28 -21.71
N MET A 375 15.02 -7.85 -20.90
CA MET A 375 14.59 -6.45 -20.83
C MET A 375 15.65 -5.54 -20.19
N HIS A 376 16.32 -6.00 -19.12
CA HIS A 376 17.32 -5.22 -18.39
C HIS A 376 18.59 -6.04 -18.11
N PRO A 377 19.38 -6.41 -19.14
CA PRO A 377 20.48 -7.37 -18.99
C PRO A 377 21.56 -6.91 -18.01
N LYS A 378 21.92 -5.63 -18.01
CA LYS A 378 22.94 -5.09 -17.09
C LYS A 378 22.51 -5.15 -15.61
N LEU A 379 21.21 -5.11 -15.33
CA LEU A 379 20.67 -5.06 -13.99
C LEU A 379 20.29 -6.44 -13.46
N PHE A 380 19.69 -7.29 -14.32
CA PHE A 380 19.01 -8.50 -13.87
C PHE A 380 19.67 -9.81 -14.30
N SER A 381 20.61 -9.83 -15.29
CA SER A 381 21.15 -11.10 -15.79
C SER A 381 21.78 -11.95 -14.70
N ALA A 382 22.60 -11.37 -13.82
CA ALA A 382 23.27 -12.13 -12.77
C ALA A 382 22.26 -12.79 -11.79
N SER A 383 21.28 -12.01 -11.34
CA SER A 383 20.23 -12.50 -10.41
C SER A 383 19.32 -13.53 -11.07
N ALA A 384 18.95 -13.31 -12.34
CA ALA A 384 18.11 -14.24 -13.09
C ALA A 384 18.84 -15.57 -13.36
N THR A 385 20.13 -15.55 -13.72
CA THR A 385 20.94 -16.76 -13.91
C THR A 385 21.01 -17.57 -12.64
N LYS A 386 21.42 -16.94 -11.53
CA LYS A 386 21.55 -17.64 -10.23
C LYS A 386 20.23 -18.28 -9.80
N LEU A 387 19.12 -17.58 -9.98
CA LEU A 387 17.81 -18.10 -9.59
C LEU A 387 17.31 -19.19 -10.56
N SER A 388 17.58 -19.06 -11.86
CA SER A 388 17.25 -20.04 -12.87
C SER A 388 17.92 -21.39 -12.60
N GLU A 389 19.22 -21.36 -12.29
CA GLU A 389 19.98 -22.54 -11.92
C GLU A 389 19.40 -23.18 -10.64
N LYS A 390 19.11 -22.37 -9.62
CA LYS A 390 18.51 -22.87 -8.37
C LYS A 390 17.12 -23.46 -8.56
N ALA A 391 16.27 -22.84 -9.37
CA ALA A 391 14.95 -23.34 -9.70
C ALA A 391 15.02 -24.67 -10.48
N LEU A 392 15.98 -24.79 -11.42
CA LEU A 392 16.22 -26.03 -12.15
C LEU A 392 16.71 -27.14 -11.21
N GLU A 393 17.68 -26.84 -10.32
CA GLU A 393 18.15 -27.81 -9.30
C GLU A 393 16.99 -28.36 -8.49
N LEU A 394 16.11 -27.49 -7.96
CA LEU A 394 14.94 -27.89 -7.19
C LEU A 394 13.95 -28.75 -8.01
N ALA A 395 13.70 -28.38 -9.26
CA ALA A 395 12.81 -29.11 -10.14
C ALA A 395 13.35 -30.52 -10.49
N LEU A 396 14.66 -30.65 -10.72
CA LEU A 396 15.29 -31.92 -11.06
C LEU A 396 15.25 -32.96 -9.90
N THR A 397 15.01 -32.52 -8.68
CA THR A 397 14.78 -33.42 -7.54
C THR A 397 13.35 -34.02 -7.54
N GLN A 398 12.47 -33.53 -8.40
CA GLN A 398 11.06 -33.96 -8.45
C GLN A 398 10.84 -35.07 -9.49
N HIS A 399 9.69 -35.72 -9.41
CA HIS A 399 9.29 -36.83 -10.30
C HIS A 399 8.79 -36.29 -11.66
N PHE A 400 9.68 -35.71 -12.48
CA PHE A 400 9.42 -35.36 -13.85
C PHE A 400 9.93 -36.44 -14.82
N THR A 401 9.30 -36.55 -15.99
CA THR A 401 9.80 -37.36 -17.11
C THR A 401 11.09 -36.76 -17.66
N GLU A 402 11.89 -37.54 -18.38
CA GLU A 402 13.15 -37.05 -18.98
C GLU A 402 12.90 -35.92 -20.00
N ASP A 403 11.78 -35.97 -20.71
CA ASP A 403 11.40 -34.91 -21.65
C ASP A 403 11.08 -33.59 -20.93
N GLU A 404 10.38 -33.66 -19.80
CA GLU A 404 10.07 -32.48 -18.96
C GLU A 404 11.34 -31.89 -18.33
N LYS A 405 12.25 -32.72 -17.85
CA LYS A 405 13.56 -32.30 -17.33
C LYS A 405 14.38 -31.62 -18.43
N HIS A 406 14.37 -32.22 -19.64
CA HIS A 406 15.07 -31.65 -20.80
C HIS A 406 14.49 -30.28 -21.19
N GLN A 407 13.17 -30.15 -21.21
CA GLN A 407 12.48 -28.87 -21.45
C GLN A 407 12.89 -27.80 -20.43
N LEU A 408 12.91 -28.13 -19.15
CA LEU A 408 13.30 -27.17 -18.10
C LEU A 408 14.77 -26.79 -18.23
N ALA A 409 15.66 -27.74 -18.51
CA ALA A 409 17.08 -27.49 -18.74
C ALA A 409 17.32 -26.56 -19.96
N GLN A 410 16.58 -26.77 -21.07
CA GLN A 410 16.64 -25.90 -22.24
C GLN A 410 16.24 -24.45 -21.91
N LEU A 411 15.15 -24.26 -21.15
CA LEU A 411 14.69 -22.94 -20.74
C LEU A 411 15.71 -22.27 -19.79
N SER A 412 16.29 -23.00 -18.86
CA SER A 412 17.33 -22.49 -17.98
C SER A 412 18.59 -22.07 -18.75
N ASN A 413 19.00 -22.86 -19.73
CA ASN A 413 20.14 -22.52 -20.61
C ASN A 413 19.89 -21.21 -21.38
N GLN A 414 18.66 -20.93 -21.81
CA GLN A 414 18.31 -19.63 -22.45
C GLN A 414 18.43 -18.44 -21.50
N VAL A 415 18.22 -18.65 -20.20
CA VAL A 415 18.41 -17.60 -19.19
C VAL A 415 19.89 -17.36 -18.94
N THR A 416 20.69 -18.44 -18.82
CA THR A 416 22.11 -18.38 -18.41
C THR A 416 23.04 -18.01 -19.56
N ASP A 417 22.76 -18.44 -20.79
CA ASP A 417 23.58 -18.13 -21.98
C ASP A 417 22.80 -17.25 -22.99
N PRO A 418 23.13 -15.95 -23.09
CA PRO A 418 22.51 -15.05 -24.06
C PRO A 418 22.61 -15.51 -25.52
N LYS A 419 23.56 -16.37 -25.89
CA LYS A 419 23.72 -16.88 -27.25
C LYS A 419 22.68 -17.93 -27.64
N THR A 420 22.05 -18.56 -26.67
CA THR A 420 21.00 -19.57 -26.88
C THR A 420 19.59 -18.98 -27.00
N ARG A 421 19.45 -17.67 -26.86
CA ARG A 421 18.19 -16.92 -27.00
C ARG A 421 17.79 -16.85 -28.47
N ARG A 422 16.94 -17.78 -28.94
CA ARG A 422 16.31 -17.76 -30.25
C ARG A 422 14.80 -17.55 -30.14
#